data_3a4cf7cd6f67710de73397badacc284e
#
_entry.id   3a4cf7cd6f67710de73397badacc284e
#
_cell.length_a   1.000
_cell.length_b   1.000
_cell.length_c   1.000
_cell.angle_alpha   90.00
_cell.angle_beta   90.00
_cell.angle_gamma   90.00
#
_symmetry.space_group_name_H-M   'P 1'
#
loop_
_entity.id
_entity.type
_entity.pdbx_description
1 polymer ?
#
loop_
_entity_poly.entity_id
_entity_poly.type
_entity_poly.pdbx_seq_one_letter_code
_entity_poly.pdbx_strand_id
1 'polypeptide(L)'
;DAHVSGAIEAWVDGAQPDTASDRSSEKASPSATPQPNDIKNPKNLTIKLHYYRPDGNYQEYSMESDAWKGWDLWSWYAESTSGESQEFTSHDEFGEVAEYTLSQTAKGVRNPWFIIRNGGSSWTGKDCDDNDREIPESVISMTAGNVENGVAEFWIVSGDPTVYTHPVNVAGITFDTQGGSSVPAQAVAIGGTASVPETPTRDGYVFSKWTTDVAGEHEYDFATTVSATITLYAQWTEAKTVTFDVQGGSEIAAQQVQTGKLAVRPENPERVGYAFAGWYTSADTSGSEYDFTAAVNDDVT
;
A
#
# COMPACT_ATOMS: atom_id res chain seq x y z
N ASP A 1 36.48 34.24 1.16
CA ASP A 1 36.53 32.79 1.28
C ASP A 1 35.84 32.38 2.59
N ALA A 2 34.56 32.13 2.55
CA ALA A 2 33.81 31.66 3.68
C ALA A 2 33.05 30.40 3.29
N HIS A 3 33.51 29.25 3.77
CA HIS A 3 32.78 28.01 3.77
C HIS A 3 31.68 28.05 4.84
N VAL A 4 30.43 27.87 4.44
CA VAL A 4 29.35 27.54 5.36
C VAL A 4 28.96 26.09 5.10
N SER A 5 29.35 25.20 6.00
CA SER A 5 28.85 23.83 6.04
C SER A 5 27.59 23.83 6.90
N GLY A 6 26.43 23.66 6.25
CA GLY A 6 25.19 23.38 6.94
C GLY A 6 25.02 21.86 7.11
N ALA A 7 25.13 21.39 8.34
CA ALA A 7 24.76 20.03 8.67
C ALA A 7 23.23 19.88 8.61
N ILE A 8 22.74 19.00 7.78
CA ILE A 8 21.33 18.56 7.79
C ILE A 8 21.26 17.44 8.83
N GLU A 9 20.68 17.73 9.99
CA GLU A 9 20.29 16.70 10.93
C GLU A 9 19.04 15.99 10.41
N ALA A 10 19.22 14.75 9.97
CA ALA A 10 18.09 13.88 9.65
C ALA A 10 17.52 13.35 10.98
N TRP A 11 16.32 13.78 11.32
CA TRP A 11 15.52 13.16 12.37
C TRP A 11 14.94 11.86 11.84
N VAL A 12 15.42 10.75 12.37
CA VAL A 12 14.77 9.44 12.22
C VAL A 12 13.80 9.32 13.39
N ASP A 13 12.56 9.69 13.17
CA ASP A 13 11.49 9.46 14.13
C ASP A 13 10.90 8.09 13.88
N GLY A 14 11.16 7.16 14.81
CA GLY A 14 10.58 5.83 14.81
C GLY A 14 9.18 5.86 15.38
N ALA A 15 8.24 6.42 14.66
CA ALA A 15 6.84 6.37 15.04
C ALA A 15 6.27 4.97 14.79
N GLN A 16 5.79 4.31 15.84
CA GLN A 16 4.95 3.12 15.73
C GLN A 16 3.64 3.49 15.00
N PRO A 17 3.05 2.58 14.21
CA PRO A 17 1.78 2.87 13.56
C PRO A 17 0.70 3.04 14.62
N ASP A 18 0.17 4.24 14.71
CA ASP A 18 -0.99 4.55 15.54
C ASP A 18 -2.22 3.85 14.99
N THR A 19 -2.96 3.18 15.86
CA THR A 19 -4.27 2.65 15.49
C THR A 19 -5.27 3.80 15.36
N ALA A 20 -6.27 3.64 14.49
CA ALA A 20 -7.28 4.68 14.23
C ALA A 20 -7.99 5.19 15.50
N SER A 21 -8.04 4.38 16.58
CA SER A 21 -8.59 4.76 17.87
C SER A 21 -7.73 5.78 18.62
N ASP A 22 -6.42 5.83 18.37
CA ASP A 22 -5.53 6.75 19.08
C ASP A 22 -5.59 8.16 18.51
N ARG A 23 -5.96 8.31 17.24
CA ARG A 23 -6.02 9.62 16.57
C ARG A 23 -7.28 10.43 16.88
N SER A 24 -8.36 9.77 17.29
CA SER A 24 -9.55 10.50 17.79
C SER A 24 -9.31 11.17 19.13
N SER A 25 -8.22 10.81 19.84
CA SER A 25 -7.84 11.34 21.14
C SER A 25 -6.62 12.26 21.11
N GLU A 26 -5.94 12.43 19.99
CA GLU A 26 -4.92 13.46 19.85
C GLU A 26 -5.59 14.85 19.86
N LYS A 27 -5.74 15.33 21.06
CA LYS A 27 -6.17 16.67 21.38
C LYS A 27 -5.15 17.62 20.76
N ALA A 28 -5.58 18.42 19.79
CA ALA A 28 -4.79 19.50 19.24
C ALA A 28 -4.03 20.23 20.34
N SER A 29 -2.73 20.41 20.15
CA SER A 29 -1.89 21.19 21.06
C SER A 29 -2.56 22.51 21.41
N PRO A 30 -2.60 22.92 22.66
CA PRO A 30 -3.36 24.09 23.04
C PRO A 30 -2.69 25.35 22.49
N SER A 31 -3.44 26.04 21.63
CA SER A 31 -3.53 27.48 21.61
C SER A 31 -2.30 28.30 21.25
N ALA A 32 -2.20 28.60 19.99
CA ALA A 32 -1.83 29.97 19.65
C ALA A 32 -3.04 30.86 19.91
N THR A 33 -2.89 31.89 20.71
CA THR A 33 -3.93 32.91 21.01
C THR A 33 -4.48 33.48 19.71
N PRO A 34 -5.80 33.46 19.45
CA PRO A 34 -6.36 33.96 18.19
C PRO A 34 -6.03 35.42 17.99
N GLN A 35 -5.37 35.77 16.91
CA GLN A 35 -5.32 37.16 16.43
C GLN A 35 -6.68 37.49 15.83
N PRO A 36 -7.32 38.59 16.21
CA PRO A 36 -8.74 38.85 15.92
C PRO A 36 -9.13 39.11 14.46
N ASN A 37 -8.22 39.13 13.49
CA ASN A 37 -8.53 39.63 12.14
C ASN A 37 -8.03 38.77 10.97
N ASP A 38 -7.62 37.49 11.20
CA ASP A 38 -7.12 36.65 10.13
C ASP A 38 -7.99 35.41 9.88
N ILE A 39 -9.28 35.57 9.65
CA ILE A 39 -10.08 34.49 9.06
C ILE A 39 -9.72 34.46 7.58
N LYS A 40 -8.69 33.67 7.23
CA LYS A 40 -8.31 33.40 5.83
C LYS A 40 -8.99 32.15 5.29
N ASN A 41 -9.64 31.40 6.17
CA ASN A 41 -10.21 30.09 5.86
C ASN A 41 -11.73 30.19 5.73
N PRO A 42 -12.34 29.47 4.77
CA PRO A 42 -13.79 29.52 4.61
C PRO A 42 -14.49 28.91 5.81
N LYS A 43 -15.64 29.48 6.18
CA LYS A 43 -16.50 28.88 7.21
C LYS A 43 -17.13 27.60 6.75
N ASN A 44 -17.47 27.51 5.47
CA ASN A 44 -17.95 26.31 4.81
C ASN A 44 -16.98 25.99 3.67
N LEU A 45 -16.33 24.85 3.72
CA LEU A 45 -15.46 24.35 2.67
C LEU A 45 -16.13 23.17 1.99
N THR A 46 -16.58 23.37 0.77
CA THR A 46 -17.05 22.26 -0.09
C THR A 46 -15.84 21.58 -0.68
N ILE A 47 -15.72 20.30 -0.42
CA ILE A 47 -14.65 19.44 -0.93
C ILE A 47 -15.23 18.62 -2.06
N LYS A 48 -14.53 18.61 -3.19
CA LYS A 48 -14.79 17.74 -4.32
C LYS A 48 -13.51 16.95 -4.63
N LEU A 49 -13.52 15.70 -4.25
CA LEU A 49 -12.41 14.78 -4.42
C LEU A 49 -12.74 13.79 -5.54
N HIS A 50 -11.82 13.66 -6.50
CA HIS A 50 -11.86 12.67 -7.56
C HIS A 50 -10.87 11.55 -7.25
N TYR A 51 -11.31 10.30 -7.25
CA TYR A 51 -10.51 9.16 -6.85
C TYR A 51 -10.45 8.09 -7.95
N TYR A 52 -9.26 7.78 -8.40
CA TYR A 52 -9.00 6.75 -9.40
C TYR A 52 -8.43 5.48 -8.79
N ARG A 53 -9.02 4.33 -9.14
CA ARG A 53 -8.49 3.00 -8.85
C ARG A 53 -8.24 2.22 -10.14
N PRO A 54 -7.04 1.62 -10.31
CA PRO A 54 -6.67 0.91 -11.54
C PRO A 54 -7.41 -0.41 -11.72
N ASP A 55 -7.85 -1.03 -10.61
CA ASP A 55 -8.60 -2.28 -10.61
C ASP A 55 -10.10 -2.08 -10.89
N GLY A 56 -10.55 -0.83 -10.93
CA GLY A 56 -11.96 -0.48 -11.09
C GLY A 56 -12.86 -0.98 -9.93
N ASN A 57 -12.24 -1.51 -8.87
CA ASN A 57 -12.96 -2.10 -7.75
C ASN A 57 -13.21 -1.06 -6.66
N TYR A 58 -14.23 -0.26 -6.85
CA TYR A 58 -14.67 0.70 -5.85
C TYR A 58 -15.57 0.06 -4.80
N GLN A 59 -16.03 -1.17 -5.01
CA GLN A 59 -16.98 -1.94 -4.20
C GLN A 59 -18.17 -1.09 -3.77
N GLU A 60 -19.30 -1.30 -4.40
CA GLU A 60 -20.53 -0.65 -4.00
C GLU A 60 -20.87 -0.95 -2.54
N TYR A 61 -21.39 0.06 -1.86
CA TYR A 61 -21.93 -0.08 -0.52
C TYR A 61 -23.03 -1.14 -0.50
N SER A 62 -22.89 -2.14 0.37
CA SER A 62 -23.93 -3.13 0.61
C SER A 62 -24.40 -3.06 2.05
N MET A 63 -25.66 -2.66 2.25
CA MET A 63 -26.35 -2.63 3.54
C MET A 63 -26.82 -4.02 4.04
N GLU A 64 -26.49 -5.10 3.34
CA GLU A 64 -27.06 -6.42 3.67
C GLU A 64 -26.59 -7.03 4.99
N SER A 65 -25.68 -6.41 5.74
CA SER A 65 -25.14 -7.03 6.93
C SER A 65 -24.63 -6.08 8.03
N ASP A 66 -25.18 -4.89 8.20
CA ASP A 66 -24.67 -3.89 9.19
C ASP A 66 -23.16 -3.61 9.10
N ALA A 67 -22.49 -4.13 8.10
CA ALA A 67 -21.08 -3.93 7.85
C ALA A 67 -20.91 -3.14 6.56
N TRP A 68 -20.33 -1.97 6.69
CA TRP A 68 -19.89 -1.15 5.56
C TRP A 68 -18.89 -1.96 4.71
N LYS A 69 -19.18 -2.17 3.45
CA LYS A 69 -18.30 -2.85 2.50
C LYS A 69 -18.09 -1.92 1.31
N GLY A 70 -16.97 -1.27 1.27
CA GLY A 70 -16.63 -0.40 0.17
C GLY A 70 -15.58 0.61 0.56
N TRP A 71 -15.21 1.44 -0.38
CA TRP A 71 -14.30 2.54 -0.14
C TRP A 71 -15.10 3.79 0.21
N ASP A 72 -14.69 4.47 1.29
CA ASP A 72 -15.22 5.77 1.72
C ASP A 72 -14.06 6.70 2.12
N LEU A 73 -14.39 7.92 2.49
CA LEU A 73 -13.45 8.85 3.07
C LEU A 73 -13.75 9.04 4.55
N TRP A 74 -12.70 9.15 5.35
CA TRP A 74 -12.78 9.71 6.69
C TRP A 74 -12.15 11.09 6.66
N SER A 75 -12.92 12.14 7.00
CA SER A 75 -12.49 13.52 6.86
C SER A 75 -12.62 14.28 8.16
N TRP A 76 -11.65 15.19 8.44
CA TRP A 76 -11.61 16.04 9.62
C TRP A 76 -10.85 17.34 9.35
N TYR A 77 -10.83 18.24 10.31
CA TYR A 77 -10.07 19.50 10.29
C TYR A 77 -9.55 19.84 11.68
N ALA A 78 -8.64 20.82 11.80
CA ALA A 78 -7.84 21.08 13.00
C ALA A 78 -8.62 21.22 14.32
N GLU A 79 -9.84 21.78 14.30
CA GLU A 79 -10.65 21.95 15.49
C GLU A 79 -11.82 20.98 15.61
N SER A 80 -11.91 19.99 14.73
CA SER A 80 -12.94 18.94 14.85
C SER A 80 -12.64 18.03 16.03
N THR A 81 -13.67 17.58 16.73
CA THR A 81 -13.55 16.64 17.85
C THR A 81 -13.43 15.19 17.37
N SER A 82 -13.86 14.94 16.13
CA SER A 82 -13.78 13.64 15.45
C SER A 82 -13.85 13.87 13.95
N GLY A 83 -13.39 12.91 13.16
CA GLY A 83 -13.65 12.87 11.73
C GLY A 83 -15.07 12.36 11.45
N GLU A 84 -15.49 12.51 10.20
CA GLU A 84 -16.78 12.04 9.69
C GLU A 84 -16.56 11.20 8.43
N SER A 85 -17.40 10.18 8.27
CA SER A 85 -17.45 9.35 7.06
C SER A 85 -18.11 10.14 5.92
N GLN A 86 -17.49 10.10 4.75
CA GLN A 86 -18.00 10.71 3.53
C GLN A 86 -18.05 9.65 2.43
N GLU A 87 -19.11 9.67 1.64
CA GLU A 87 -19.34 8.69 0.59
C GLU A 87 -18.89 9.21 -0.78
N PHE A 88 -18.53 8.29 -1.67
CA PHE A 88 -18.48 8.60 -3.09
C PHE A 88 -19.91 8.62 -3.62
N THR A 89 -20.34 9.76 -4.15
CA THR A 89 -21.73 10.04 -4.52
C THR A 89 -21.97 10.07 -6.02
N SER A 90 -20.90 10.14 -6.81
CA SER A 90 -20.96 10.18 -8.26
C SER A 90 -19.70 9.64 -8.90
N HIS A 91 -19.72 9.51 -10.22
CA HIS A 91 -18.60 9.05 -11.03
C HIS A 91 -18.38 10.01 -12.20
N ASP A 92 -17.13 10.26 -12.56
CA ASP A 92 -16.77 11.02 -13.75
C ASP A 92 -15.74 10.27 -14.63
N GLU A 93 -15.13 10.96 -15.60
CA GLU A 93 -14.14 10.36 -16.50
C GLU A 93 -12.85 9.94 -15.77
N PHE A 94 -12.57 10.52 -14.60
CA PHE A 94 -11.40 10.16 -13.80
C PHE A 94 -11.66 8.96 -12.90
N GLY A 95 -12.82 8.92 -12.23
CA GLY A 95 -13.17 7.84 -11.30
C GLY A 95 -14.34 8.21 -10.40
N GLU A 96 -14.33 7.73 -9.16
CA GLU A 96 -15.34 8.05 -8.17
C GLU A 96 -15.16 9.47 -7.61
N VAL A 97 -16.29 10.15 -7.35
CA VAL A 97 -16.30 11.52 -6.84
C VAL A 97 -17.02 11.59 -5.50
N ALA A 98 -16.34 12.11 -4.49
CA ALA A 98 -16.93 12.49 -3.22
C ALA A 98 -17.12 14.02 -3.17
N GLU A 99 -18.34 14.48 -2.88
CA GLU A 99 -18.64 15.89 -2.69
C GLU A 99 -19.33 16.10 -1.34
N TYR A 100 -18.70 16.87 -0.45
CA TYR A 100 -19.19 17.13 0.90
C TYR A 100 -18.72 18.47 1.42
N THR A 101 -19.29 18.94 2.53
CA THR A 101 -18.96 20.25 3.10
C THR A 101 -18.51 20.12 4.56
N LEU A 102 -17.31 20.64 4.85
CA LEU A 102 -16.83 20.85 6.21
C LEU A 102 -17.23 22.26 6.66
N SER A 103 -17.71 22.41 7.90
CA SER A 103 -18.17 23.69 8.43
C SER A 103 -17.54 24.03 9.77
N GLN A 104 -16.95 25.23 9.87
CA GLN A 104 -16.41 25.80 11.10
C GLN A 104 -16.67 27.31 11.14
N THR A 105 -17.73 27.71 11.85
CA THR A 105 -18.24 29.08 11.82
C THR A 105 -17.36 30.07 12.57
N ALA A 106 -16.66 29.64 13.62
CA ALA A 106 -15.90 30.54 14.49
C ALA A 106 -14.54 30.94 13.92
N LYS A 107 -13.82 29.99 13.30
CA LYS A 107 -12.43 30.20 12.83
C LYS A 107 -12.22 29.87 11.37
N GLY A 108 -13.25 29.36 10.68
CA GLY A 108 -13.16 28.76 9.38
C GLY A 108 -12.50 27.36 9.41
N VAL A 109 -12.71 26.59 8.36
CA VAL A 109 -12.11 25.25 8.19
C VAL A 109 -10.62 25.41 7.93
N ARG A 110 -9.78 24.85 8.79
CA ARG A 110 -8.33 24.90 8.69
C ARG A 110 -7.75 23.51 8.71
N ASN A 111 -6.67 23.34 7.96
CA ASN A 111 -5.94 22.08 7.88
C ASN A 111 -6.93 20.90 7.72
N PRO A 112 -7.73 20.86 6.65
CA PRO A 112 -8.60 19.74 6.40
C PRO A 112 -7.78 18.53 5.95
N TRP A 113 -8.10 17.36 6.51
CA TRP A 113 -7.45 16.09 6.26
C TRP A 113 -8.45 15.05 5.84
N PHE A 114 -7.98 14.02 5.16
CA PHE A 114 -8.78 12.86 4.81
C PHE A 114 -7.94 11.58 4.73
N ILE A 115 -8.63 10.46 4.88
CA ILE A 115 -8.12 9.11 4.60
C ILE A 115 -9.13 8.44 3.69
N ILE A 116 -8.67 7.79 2.64
CA ILE A 116 -9.49 6.86 1.86
C ILE A 116 -9.33 5.49 2.50
N ARG A 117 -10.44 4.89 2.91
CA ARG A 117 -10.44 3.64 3.66
C ARG A 117 -11.44 2.65 3.11
N ASN A 118 -11.25 1.36 3.45
CA ASN A 118 -12.17 0.29 3.14
C ASN A 118 -12.76 -0.28 4.45
N GLY A 119 -14.01 -0.73 4.39
CA GLY A 119 -14.68 -1.39 5.51
C GLY A 119 -15.30 -0.44 6.55
N GLY A 120 -15.45 0.83 6.24
CA GLY A 120 -16.11 1.82 7.08
C GLY A 120 -15.52 1.88 8.49
N SER A 121 -16.34 1.73 9.53
CA SER A 121 -15.89 1.77 10.94
C SER A 121 -14.95 0.64 11.32
N SER A 122 -14.86 -0.43 10.54
CA SER A 122 -13.97 -1.56 10.81
C SER A 122 -12.54 -1.32 10.38
N TRP A 123 -12.29 -0.31 9.52
CA TRP A 123 -10.96 0.06 9.03
C TRP A 123 -10.16 -1.16 8.52
N THR A 124 -10.79 -1.98 7.66
CA THR A 124 -10.17 -3.22 7.16
C THR A 124 -9.02 -2.97 6.19
N GLY A 125 -8.92 -1.77 5.66
CA GLY A 125 -7.83 -1.32 4.80
C GLY A 125 -7.84 0.18 4.63
N LYS A 126 -6.69 0.73 4.26
CA LYS A 126 -6.52 2.13 3.87
C LYS A 126 -5.85 2.19 2.52
N ASP A 127 -6.17 3.21 1.77
CA ASP A 127 -5.45 3.51 0.55
C ASP A 127 -4.11 4.16 0.91
N CYS A 128 -3.02 3.75 0.22
CA CYS A 128 -1.69 4.32 0.41
C CYS A 128 -1.10 4.18 1.83
N ASP A 129 -1.04 2.95 2.37
CA ASP A 129 -0.25 2.55 3.54
C ASP A 129 -0.30 3.52 4.74
N ASP A 130 -1.51 3.79 5.24
CA ASP A 130 -1.74 4.60 6.46
C ASP A 130 -1.45 6.10 6.36
N ASN A 131 -1.17 6.66 5.19
CA ASN A 131 -0.92 8.07 5.08
C ASN A 131 -2.21 8.91 5.14
N ASP A 132 -2.33 9.70 6.19
CA ASP A 132 -3.28 10.81 6.22
C ASP A 132 -2.85 11.84 5.18
N ARG A 133 -3.81 12.35 4.39
CA ARG A 133 -3.54 13.37 3.39
C ARG A 133 -4.12 14.70 3.83
N GLU A 134 -3.27 15.71 3.88
CA GLU A 134 -3.73 17.10 4.06
C GLU A 134 -4.25 17.65 2.74
N ILE A 135 -5.38 18.37 2.78
CA ILE A 135 -5.87 19.10 1.62
C ILE A 135 -5.05 20.40 1.53
N PRO A 136 -4.22 20.57 0.48
CA PRO A 136 -3.33 21.72 0.39
C PRO A 136 -4.11 23.03 0.27
N GLU A 137 -3.64 24.10 0.91
CA GLU A 137 -4.24 25.44 0.75
C GLU A 137 -4.31 25.88 -0.72
N SER A 138 -3.40 25.39 -1.57
CA SER A 138 -3.34 25.73 -2.98
C SER A 138 -4.54 25.26 -3.81
N VAL A 139 -5.28 24.25 -3.33
CA VAL A 139 -6.51 23.79 -4.00
C VAL A 139 -7.77 24.47 -3.46
N ILE A 140 -7.65 25.25 -2.38
CA ILE A 140 -8.79 25.95 -1.78
C ILE A 140 -8.98 27.29 -2.50
N SER A 141 -10.13 27.45 -3.15
CA SER A 141 -10.54 28.68 -3.80
C SER A 141 -11.65 29.37 -3.02
N MET A 142 -11.53 30.67 -2.87
CA MET A 142 -12.53 31.54 -2.22
C MET A 142 -12.75 32.77 -3.08
N THR A 143 -13.98 33.30 -3.05
CA THR A 143 -14.23 34.63 -3.61
C THR A 143 -13.50 35.68 -2.77
N ALA A 144 -12.73 36.55 -3.41
CA ALA A 144 -11.94 37.57 -2.73
C ALA A 144 -12.83 38.39 -1.75
N GLY A 145 -12.42 38.41 -0.48
CA GLY A 145 -13.14 39.08 0.60
C GLY A 145 -14.36 38.33 1.16
N ASN A 146 -14.66 37.14 0.67
CA ASN A 146 -15.71 36.27 1.18
C ASN A 146 -15.14 35.03 1.81
N VAL A 147 -15.18 34.95 3.13
CA VAL A 147 -14.76 33.77 3.92
C VAL A 147 -15.93 32.85 4.30
N GLU A 148 -17.13 33.09 3.79
CA GLU A 148 -18.30 32.28 4.13
C GLU A 148 -18.20 30.91 3.46
N ASN A 149 -17.82 30.86 2.16
CA ASN A 149 -17.76 29.63 1.38
C ASN A 149 -16.45 29.53 0.60
N GLY A 150 -15.89 28.36 0.60
CA GLY A 150 -14.75 27.98 -0.22
C GLY A 150 -15.00 26.64 -0.91
N VAL A 151 -14.23 26.34 -1.94
CA VAL A 151 -14.24 25.07 -2.66
C VAL A 151 -12.81 24.56 -2.75
N ALA A 152 -12.63 23.27 -2.48
CA ALA A 152 -11.40 22.53 -2.73
C ALA A 152 -11.70 21.40 -3.70
N GLU A 153 -11.13 21.44 -4.90
CA GLU A 153 -11.25 20.39 -5.90
C GLU A 153 -9.86 19.81 -6.17
N PHE A 154 -9.74 18.48 -6.08
CA PHE A 154 -8.45 17.80 -6.24
C PHE A 154 -8.62 16.34 -6.62
N TRP A 155 -7.53 15.71 -7.09
CA TRP A 155 -7.51 14.38 -7.66
C TRP A 155 -6.53 13.49 -6.87
N ILE A 156 -6.94 12.24 -6.65
CA ILE A 156 -6.19 11.23 -5.92
C ILE A 156 -6.12 9.95 -6.76
N VAL A 157 -4.95 9.37 -6.81
CA VAL A 157 -4.69 8.08 -7.44
C VAL A 157 -4.45 7.04 -6.35
N SER A 158 -5.12 5.89 -6.44
CA SER A 158 -4.95 4.80 -5.47
C SER A 158 -3.50 4.35 -5.37
N GLY A 159 -2.99 4.25 -4.14
CA GLY A 159 -1.60 3.90 -3.87
C GLY A 159 -0.59 5.05 -4.01
N ASP A 160 -1.02 6.24 -4.45
CA ASP A 160 -0.16 7.43 -4.55
C ASP A 160 -0.50 8.42 -3.42
N PRO A 161 0.47 8.82 -2.57
CA PRO A 161 0.22 9.78 -1.49
C PRO A 161 -0.03 11.22 -1.97
N THR A 162 0.19 11.50 -3.25
CA THR A 162 0.11 12.85 -3.81
C THR A 162 -1.33 13.34 -3.91
N VAL A 163 -1.57 14.57 -3.48
CA VAL A 163 -2.81 15.31 -3.76
C VAL A 163 -2.58 16.18 -4.99
N TYR A 164 -3.25 15.84 -6.08
CA TYR A 164 -3.09 16.54 -7.35
C TYR A 164 -4.07 17.73 -7.44
N THR A 165 -3.58 18.86 -7.90
CA THR A 165 -4.36 20.11 -8.03
C THR A 165 -5.11 20.23 -9.36
N HIS A 166 -4.97 19.23 -10.23
CA HIS A 166 -5.59 19.16 -11.55
C HIS A 166 -5.70 17.69 -11.96
N PRO A 167 -6.59 17.35 -12.91
CA PRO A 167 -6.66 15.99 -13.42
C PRO A 167 -5.32 15.50 -13.95
N VAL A 168 -4.91 14.30 -13.55
CA VAL A 168 -3.67 13.69 -14.02
C VAL A 168 -3.99 12.52 -14.94
N ASN A 169 -3.17 12.34 -15.97
CA ASN A 169 -3.26 11.15 -16.77
C ASN A 169 -2.67 9.98 -15.99
N VAL A 170 -3.45 8.91 -15.82
CA VAL A 170 -3.08 7.73 -15.05
C VAL A 170 -2.95 6.54 -15.98
N ALA A 171 -1.95 5.71 -15.75
CA ALA A 171 -1.77 4.42 -16.37
C ALA A 171 -2.00 3.31 -15.35
N GLY A 172 -2.75 2.29 -15.71
CA GLY A 172 -2.90 1.06 -14.94
C GLY A 172 -1.77 0.08 -15.23
N ILE A 173 -1.15 -0.47 -14.19
CA ILE A 173 -0.20 -1.57 -14.29
C ILE A 173 -0.90 -2.81 -13.76
N THR A 174 -1.22 -3.75 -14.64
CA THR A 174 -1.82 -5.03 -14.26
C THR A 174 -0.76 -6.13 -14.26
N PHE A 175 -0.92 -7.10 -13.37
CA PHE A 175 0.02 -8.21 -13.21
C PHE A 175 -0.69 -9.53 -13.54
N ASP A 176 -0.35 -10.09 -14.70
CA ASP A 176 -0.74 -11.46 -15.04
C ASP A 176 0.28 -12.43 -14.44
N THR A 177 -0.13 -13.10 -13.37
CA THR A 177 0.77 -14.00 -12.64
C THR A 177 0.98 -15.33 -13.31
N GLN A 178 0.39 -15.59 -14.47
CA GLN A 178 0.54 -16.84 -15.23
C GLN A 178 0.29 -18.09 -14.36
N GLY A 179 -0.75 -18.03 -13.51
CA GLY A 179 -1.13 -19.12 -12.60
C GLY A 179 -0.46 -19.08 -11.21
N GLY A 180 0.24 -18.02 -10.87
CA GLY A 180 0.71 -17.76 -9.52
C GLY A 180 -0.35 -17.06 -8.64
N SER A 181 0.01 -16.78 -7.37
CA SER A 181 -0.82 -15.97 -6.47
C SER A 181 -1.10 -14.59 -7.06
N SER A 182 -2.28 -14.02 -6.78
CA SER A 182 -2.67 -12.71 -7.32
C SER A 182 -1.78 -11.59 -6.81
N VAL A 183 -1.50 -10.65 -7.68
CA VAL A 183 -0.78 -9.41 -7.39
C VAL A 183 -1.72 -8.24 -7.71
N PRO A 184 -1.93 -7.30 -6.76
CA PRO A 184 -2.78 -6.14 -6.99
C PRO A 184 -2.28 -5.26 -8.14
N ALA A 185 -3.20 -4.73 -8.93
CA ALA A 185 -2.87 -3.72 -9.94
C ALA A 185 -2.40 -2.42 -9.27
N GLN A 186 -1.57 -1.66 -9.97
CA GLN A 186 -1.09 -0.36 -9.54
C GLN A 186 -1.61 0.74 -10.46
N ALA A 187 -1.88 1.90 -9.90
CA ALA A 187 -2.11 3.13 -10.65
C ALA A 187 -0.88 4.02 -10.56
N VAL A 188 -0.44 4.52 -11.69
CA VAL A 188 0.75 5.37 -11.77
C VAL A 188 0.42 6.60 -12.60
N ALA A 189 0.67 7.80 -12.06
CA ALA A 189 0.61 9.01 -12.87
C ALA A 189 1.61 8.91 -14.03
N ILE A 190 1.18 9.24 -15.24
CA ILE A 190 2.07 9.18 -16.42
C ILE A 190 3.32 10.04 -16.20
N GLY A 191 4.50 9.43 -16.40
CA GLY A 191 5.80 10.00 -16.07
C GLY A 191 6.37 9.57 -14.71
N GLY A 192 5.56 8.94 -13.85
CA GLY A 192 6.02 8.26 -12.64
C GLY A 192 6.55 6.86 -12.91
N THR A 193 6.92 6.12 -11.85
CA THR A 193 7.43 4.74 -11.91
C THR A 193 6.54 3.79 -11.14
N ALA A 194 6.38 2.56 -11.63
CA ALA A 194 5.67 1.51 -10.89
C ALA A 194 6.51 1.02 -9.70
N SER A 195 5.84 0.64 -8.62
CA SER A 195 6.48 -0.01 -7.48
C SER A 195 6.72 -1.50 -7.76
N VAL A 196 7.83 -2.05 -7.25
CA VAL A 196 8.07 -3.50 -7.32
C VAL A 196 7.02 -4.19 -6.42
N PRO A 197 6.17 -5.07 -6.99
CA PRO A 197 5.16 -5.75 -6.19
C PRO A 197 5.77 -6.86 -5.32
N GLU A 198 4.98 -7.37 -4.36
CA GLU A 198 5.35 -8.60 -3.67
C GLU A 198 5.55 -9.74 -4.68
N THR A 199 6.56 -10.58 -4.40
CA THR A 199 6.87 -11.73 -5.25
C THR A 199 5.72 -12.73 -5.21
N PRO A 200 5.07 -13.05 -6.34
CA PRO A 200 4.02 -14.05 -6.38
C PRO A 200 4.59 -15.44 -6.12
N THR A 201 3.75 -16.35 -5.63
CA THR A 201 4.08 -17.76 -5.40
C THR A 201 3.31 -18.66 -6.36
N ARG A 202 3.93 -19.76 -6.81
CA ARG A 202 3.30 -20.78 -7.62
C ARG A 202 3.88 -22.14 -7.26
N ASP A 203 3.00 -23.10 -6.95
CA ASP A 203 3.43 -24.43 -6.56
C ASP A 203 4.22 -25.12 -7.69
N GLY A 204 5.37 -25.69 -7.33
CA GLY A 204 6.29 -26.31 -8.27
C GLY A 204 7.12 -25.34 -9.14
N TYR A 205 7.09 -24.05 -8.84
CA TYR A 205 7.82 -23.04 -9.60
C TYR A 205 8.49 -22.00 -8.69
N VAL A 206 9.58 -21.41 -9.18
CA VAL A 206 10.21 -20.21 -8.61
C VAL A 206 9.97 -19.04 -9.55
N PHE A 207 9.53 -17.92 -8.98
CA PHE A 207 9.38 -16.67 -9.73
C PHE A 207 10.74 -16.20 -10.25
N SER A 208 10.78 -15.81 -11.53
CA SER A 208 12.01 -15.36 -12.19
C SER A 208 12.03 -13.84 -12.36
N LYS A 209 11.03 -13.28 -13.03
CA LYS A 209 10.97 -11.86 -13.38
C LYS A 209 9.59 -11.47 -13.90
N TRP A 210 9.36 -10.17 -14.00
CA TRP A 210 8.24 -9.58 -14.73
C TRP A 210 8.67 -9.18 -16.14
N THR A 211 7.81 -9.43 -17.14
CA THR A 211 8.06 -9.10 -18.55
C THR A 211 6.90 -8.35 -19.17
N THR A 212 7.16 -7.59 -20.22
CA THR A 212 6.12 -6.86 -20.98
C THR A 212 5.40 -7.74 -21.99
N ASP A 213 5.83 -8.96 -22.18
CA ASP A 213 5.27 -9.95 -23.10
C ASP A 213 5.19 -11.33 -22.46
N VAL A 214 4.23 -12.13 -22.89
CA VAL A 214 3.98 -13.50 -22.38
C VAL A 214 5.16 -14.44 -22.66
N ALA A 215 5.93 -14.18 -23.75
CA ALA A 215 7.06 -15.04 -24.13
C ALA A 215 8.27 -14.86 -23.21
N GLY A 216 8.30 -13.80 -22.41
CA GLY A 216 9.38 -13.54 -21.46
C GLY A 216 10.64 -12.94 -22.07
N GLU A 217 10.53 -12.39 -23.27
CA GLU A 217 11.67 -11.85 -24.01
C GLU A 217 12.12 -10.47 -23.49
N HIS A 218 11.17 -9.64 -23.02
CA HIS A 218 11.44 -8.28 -22.59
C HIS A 218 11.16 -8.10 -21.10
N GLU A 219 12.22 -8.14 -20.31
CA GLU A 219 12.12 -7.88 -18.88
C GLU A 219 11.70 -6.44 -18.60
N TYR A 220 10.78 -6.26 -17.65
CA TYR A 220 10.33 -4.94 -17.21
C TYR A 220 11.25 -4.37 -16.14
N ASP A 221 11.77 -3.16 -16.39
CA ASP A 221 12.55 -2.40 -15.41
C ASP A 221 11.63 -1.42 -14.68
N PHE A 222 11.43 -1.66 -13.39
CA PHE A 222 10.60 -0.82 -12.51
C PHE A 222 11.16 0.60 -12.30
N ALA A 223 12.39 0.88 -12.72
CA ALA A 223 12.93 2.24 -12.77
C ALA A 223 12.48 3.02 -14.03
N THR A 224 11.86 2.34 -15.00
CA THR A 224 11.35 2.98 -16.23
C THR A 224 10.10 3.79 -15.94
N THR A 225 10.02 4.99 -16.50
CA THR A 225 8.83 5.83 -16.40
C THR A 225 7.66 5.23 -17.18
N VAL A 226 6.50 5.21 -16.55
CA VAL A 226 5.26 4.70 -17.14
C VAL A 226 4.69 5.76 -18.09
N SER A 227 4.43 5.38 -19.34
CA SER A 227 3.86 6.26 -20.35
C SER A 227 2.46 5.85 -20.83
N ALA A 228 2.03 4.62 -20.53
CA ALA A 228 0.72 4.09 -20.90
C ALA A 228 0.38 2.86 -20.00
N THR A 229 -0.89 2.51 -19.95
CA THR A 229 -1.36 1.27 -19.31
C THR A 229 -0.66 0.05 -19.91
N ILE A 230 -0.20 -0.86 -19.05
CA ILE A 230 0.56 -2.05 -19.43
C ILE A 230 0.16 -3.25 -18.57
N THR A 231 0.21 -4.44 -19.16
CA THR A 231 0.15 -5.71 -18.43
C THR A 231 1.54 -6.29 -18.34
N LEU A 232 1.95 -6.67 -17.12
CA LEU A 232 3.20 -7.37 -16.85
C LEU A 232 2.91 -8.84 -16.59
N TYR A 233 3.73 -9.71 -17.17
CA TYR A 233 3.58 -11.15 -17.14
C TYR A 233 4.67 -11.79 -16.27
N ALA A 234 4.25 -12.58 -15.27
CA ALA A 234 5.18 -13.33 -14.45
C ALA A 234 5.87 -14.42 -15.26
N GLN A 235 7.18 -14.51 -15.16
CA GLN A 235 7.97 -15.60 -15.71
C GLN A 235 8.37 -16.56 -14.61
N TRP A 236 8.22 -17.86 -14.88
CA TRP A 236 8.42 -18.95 -13.93
C TRP A 236 9.47 -19.91 -14.40
N THR A 237 10.25 -20.42 -13.45
CA THR A 237 11.18 -21.53 -13.69
C THR A 237 10.72 -22.74 -12.86
N GLU A 238 10.70 -23.93 -13.45
CA GLU A 238 10.37 -25.15 -12.73
C GLU A 238 11.24 -25.32 -11.49
N ALA A 239 10.64 -25.68 -10.38
CA ALA A 239 11.30 -25.92 -9.12
C ALA A 239 11.05 -27.34 -8.62
N LYS A 240 11.94 -27.80 -7.77
CA LYS A 240 11.81 -29.04 -7.00
C LYS A 240 11.57 -28.70 -5.54
N THR A 241 10.78 -29.51 -4.87
CA THR A 241 10.46 -29.36 -3.45
C THR A 241 11.45 -30.14 -2.60
N VAL A 242 12.09 -29.46 -1.67
CA VAL A 242 12.89 -30.08 -0.62
C VAL A 242 12.11 -29.99 0.67
N THR A 243 11.62 -31.14 1.16
CA THR A 243 10.85 -31.26 2.39
C THR A 243 11.75 -31.75 3.52
N PHE A 244 11.59 -31.20 4.71
CA PHE A 244 12.37 -31.58 5.89
C PHE A 244 11.51 -32.36 6.88
N ASP A 245 11.70 -33.67 6.96
CA ASP A 245 11.08 -34.51 7.97
C ASP A 245 11.85 -34.37 9.29
N VAL A 246 11.33 -33.59 10.21
CA VAL A 246 11.99 -33.24 11.49
C VAL A 246 11.85 -34.33 12.56
N GLN A 247 11.19 -35.47 12.26
CA GLN A 247 11.03 -36.60 13.18
C GLN A 247 10.54 -36.21 14.57
N GLY A 248 9.58 -35.26 14.65
CA GLY A 248 9.01 -34.73 15.90
C GLY A 248 9.83 -33.62 16.57
N GLY A 249 10.78 -33.03 15.86
CA GLY A 249 11.43 -31.75 16.20
C GLY A 249 10.59 -30.53 15.80
N SER A 250 11.14 -29.33 16.02
CA SER A 250 10.53 -28.07 15.56
C SER A 250 10.36 -28.08 14.04
N GLU A 251 9.21 -27.56 13.57
CA GLU A 251 8.84 -27.54 12.16
C GLU A 251 9.82 -26.70 11.34
N ILE A 252 10.14 -27.17 10.15
CA ILE A 252 10.94 -26.46 9.14
C ILE A 252 10.15 -26.45 7.83
N ALA A 253 9.98 -25.26 7.28
CA ALA A 253 9.27 -25.07 6.02
C ALA A 253 10.01 -25.76 4.85
N ALA A 254 9.25 -26.37 3.94
CA ALA A 254 9.79 -26.89 2.69
C ALA A 254 10.37 -25.75 1.84
N GLN A 255 11.38 -26.06 1.04
CA GLN A 255 12.02 -25.13 0.10
C GLN A 255 11.60 -25.46 -1.32
N GLN A 256 11.22 -24.43 -2.08
CA GLN A 256 11.10 -24.52 -3.54
C GLN A 256 12.46 -24.12 -4.14
N VAL A 257 13.13 -25.06 -4.76
CA VAL A 257 14.47 -24.89 -5.30
C VAL A 257 14.41 -25.01 -6.83
N GLN A 258 14.88 -23.99 -7.53
CA GLN A 258 15.00 -24.06 -8.99
C GLN A 258 15.80 -25.29 -9.38
N THR A 259 15.28 -26.10 -10.33
CA THR A 259 15.96 -27.31 -10.81
C THR A 259 17.41 -27.02 -11.19
N GLY A 260 18.32 -27.81 -10.66
CA GLY A 260 19.76 -27.65 -10.86
C GLY A 260 20.45 -26.64 -9.92
N LYS A 261 19.72 -26.00 -8.99
CA LYS A 261 20.28 -25.14 -7.94
C LYS A 261 20.43 -25.89 -6.62
N LEU A 262 21.06 -25.27 -5.66
CA LEU A 262 21.33 -25.87 -4.34
C LEU A 262 20.20 -25.52 -3.36
N ALA A 263 19.83 -26.48 -2.51
CA ALA A 263 19.01 -26.20 -1.35
C ALA A 263 19.81 -25.44 -0.30
N VAL A 264 19.13 -24.57 0.45
CA VAL A 264 19.73 -23.88 1.59
C VAL A 264 19.63 -24.77 2.82
N ARG A 265 20.75 -25.02 3.51
CA ARG A 265 20.72 -25.76 4.76
C ARG A 265 19.92 -24.97 5.80
N PRO A 266 18.80 -25.53 6.34
CA PRO A 266 18.03 -24.84 7.36
C PRO A 266 18.76 -24.84 8.71
N GLU A 267 18.25 -24.04 9.66
CA GLU A 267 18.67 -24.16 11.05
C GLU A 267 18.34 -25.55 11.60
N ASN A 268 19.13 -26.00 12.61
CA ASN A 268 18.92 -27.29 13.19
C ASN A 268 17.58 -27.33 13.97
N PRO A 269 16.72 -28.34 13.74
CA PRO A 269 15.49 -28.47 14.50
C PRO A 269 15.77 -28.80 15.97
N GLU A 270 14.93 -28.31 16.86
CA GLU A 270 15.01 -28.60 18.28
C GLU A 270 14.01 -29.70 18.66
N ARG A 271 14.46 -30.69 19.45
CA ARG A 271 13.62 -31.75 20.02
C ARG A 271 14.04 -32.02 21.46
N VAL A 272 13.09 -31.86 22.41
CA VAL A 272 13.37 -32.05 23.83
C VAL A 272 13.90 -33.46 24.11
N GLY A 273 15.07 -33.55 24.75
CA GLY A 273 15.72 -34.78 25.11
C GLY A 273 16.56 -35.46 23.99
N TYR A 274 16.72 -34.80 22.85
CA TYR A 274 17.49 -35.29 21.72
C TYR A 274 18.49 -34.27 21.24
N ALA A 275 19.61 -34.75 20.68
CA ALA A 275 20.56 -33.91 19.93
C ALA A 275 20.34 -34.16 18.41
N PHE A 276 20.33 -33.10 17.64
CA PHE A 276 20.23 -33.19 16.20
C PHE A 276 21.52 -33.79 15.61
N ALA A 277 21.37 -34.86 14.83
CA ALA A 277 22.51 -35.60 14.27
C ALA A 277 22.89 -35.15 12.85
N GLY A 278 21.93 -34.64 12.09
CA GLY A 278 22.12 -34.24 10.69
C GLY A 278 20.89 -34.49 9.85
N TRP A 279 20.94 -34.08 8.60
CA TRP A 279 19.95 -34.37 7.59
C TRP A 279 20.38 -35.60 6.78
N TYR A 280 19.49 -36.55 6.60
CA TYR A 280 19.75 -37.80 5.92
C TYR A 280 18.71 -38.07 4.83
N THR A 281 19.07 -38.83 3.80
CA THR A 281 18.17 -39.21 2.71
C THR A 281 17.20 -40.33 3.07
N SER A 282 17.17 -40.78 4.33
CA SER A 282 16.19 -41.72 4.87
C SER A 282 15.93 -41.48 6.34
N ALA A 283 14.70 -41.73 6.78
CA ALA A 283 14.23 -41.49 8.15
C ALA A 283 14.94 -42.34 9.22
N ASP A 284 15.52 -43.47 8.86
CA ASP A 284 16.17 -44.42 9.76
C ASP A 284 17.71 -44.26 9.80
N THR A 285 18.23 -43.19 9.23
CA THR A 285 19.67 -42.88 9.12
C THR A 285 20.48 -43.94 8.34
N SER A 286 19.82 -44.91 7.63
CA SER A 286 20.48 -45.87 6.75
C SER A 286 20.94 -45.23 5.44
N GLY A 287 20.39 -44.05 5.10
CA GLY A 287 20.83 -43.25 3.97
C GLY A 287 22.11 -42.48 4.24
N SER A 288 22.61 -41.83 3.22
CA SER A 288 23.73 -40.87 3.37
C SER A 288 23.27 -39.55 3.96
N GLU A 289 24.17 -38.87 4.64
CA GLU A 289 23.95 -37.46 4.99
C GLU A 289 23.65 -36.65 3.71
N TYR A 290 22.65 -35.78 3.78
CA TYR A 290 22.23 -34.97 2.64
C TYR A 290 23.31 -33.93 2.29
N ASP A 291 23.73 -33.94 1.03
CA ASP A 291 24.74 -32.99 0.54
C ASP A 291 24.11 -31.72 0.01
N PHE A 292 24.11 -30.66 0.83
CA PHE A 292 23.62 -29.31 0.46
C PHE A 292 24.48 -28.63 -0.62
N THR A 293 25.61 -29.23 -1.04
CA THR A 293 26.41 -28.71 -2.15
C THR A 293 26.06 -29.39 -3.48
N ALA A 294 25.17 -30.38 -3.46
CA ALA A 294 24.65 -31.02 -4.65
C ALA A 294 23.44 -30.31 -5.23
N ALA A 295 23.34 -30.30 -6.56
CA ALA A 295 22.20 -29.71 -7.24
C ALA A 295 20.91 -30.53 -7.01
N VAL A 296 19.81 -29.86 -6.75
CA VAL A 296 18.47 -30.45 -6.60
C VAL A 296 17.87 -30.64 -7.99
N ASN A 297 17.71 -31.91 -8.41
CA ASN A 297 17.13 -32.25 -9.72
C ASN A 297 15.78 -32.94 -9.61
N ASP A 298 15.42 -33.42 -8.43
CA ASP A 298 14.18 -34.13 -8.11
C ASP A 298 13.64 -33.63 -6.77
N ASP A 299 12.36 -33.91 -6.49
CA ASP A 299 11.80 -33.67 -5.17
C ASP A 299 12.50 -34.58 -4.13
N VAL A 300 12.77 -34.02 -2.96
CA VAL A 300 13.52 -34.67 -1.88
C VAL A 300 12.77 -34.48 -0.55
N THR A 301 12.76 -35.57 0.24
CA THR A 301 12.28 -35.51 1.63
C THR A 301 13.35 -36.10 2.54
#